data_0ba49dce0cb40f82f75871b46aec15c9
#
_entry.id   0ba49dce0cb40f82f75871b46aec15c9
#
_cell.length_a   1.000
_cell.length_b   1.000
_cell.length_c   1.000
_cell.angle_alpha   90.00
_cell.angle_beta   90.00
_cell.angle_gamma   90.00
#
_symmetry.space_group_name_H-M   'P 1'
#
loop_
_entity.id
_entity.type
_entity.pdbx_description
1 polymer ?
#
loop_
_entity_poly.entity_id
_entity_poly.type
_entity_poly.pdbx_seq_one_letter_code
_entity_poly.pdbx_strand_id
1 'polypeptide(L)'
;MADYIEINSERLCDCKKGYLSCVEAREWMKNQIGVWNFNYEPRDVRDKTVHPAVFPIGLATRVIEQFTHKGELVLDPFCGSGTTLVAAQDLERNCIGIDLKQEYVDLSNSRVDNEKNGNPCKQIAVCRDARTLSEV
;
A
#
# COMPACT_ATOMS: atom_id res chain seq x y z
N MET A 1 4.15 -10.17 -25.06
CA MET A 1 2.98 -9.37 -24.64
C MET A 1 3.27 -8.87 -23.25
N ALA A 2 3.09 -7.60 -23.03
CA ALA A 2 3.12 -7.10 -21.64
C ALA A 2 1.86 -7.63 -20.95
N ASP A 3 2.03 -8.39 -19.87
CA ASP A 3 0.91 -8.84 -19.05
C ASP A 3 0.47 -7.64 -18.20
N TYR A 4 -0.57 -6.95 -18.65
CA TYR A 4 -1.15 -5.84 -17.90
C TYR A 4 -1.87 -6.35 -16.64
N ILE A 5 -1.72 -5.63 -15.56
CA ILE A 5 -2.43 -5.93 -14.32
C ILE A 5 -3.79 -5.23 -14.39
N GLU A 6 -4.85 -6.01 -14.50
CA GLU A 6 -6.21 -5.47 -14.43
C GLU A 6 -6.61 -5.26 -12.97
N ILE A 7 -6.93 -4.01 -12.64
CA ILE A 7 -7.43 -3.60 -11.33
C ILE A 7 -8.69 -2.75 -11.52
N ASN A 8 -9.77 -3.15 -10.86
CA ASN A 8 -10.92 -2.27 -10.70
C ASN A 8 -10.62 -1.29 -9.56
N SER A 9 -10.43 -0.02 -9.90
CA SER A 9 -10.11 1.06 -8.96
C SER A 9 -11.31 1.95 -8.63
N GLU A 10 -12.53 1.44 -8.76
CA GLU A 10 -13.73 2.15 -8.35
C GLU A 10 -13.80 2.33 -6.84
N ARG A 11 -14.30 3.49 -6.41
CA ARG A 11 -14.49 3.78 -5.00
C ARG A 11 -15.51 2.84 -4.37
N LEU A 12 -15.16 2.27 -3.22
CA LEU A 12 -16.00 1.39 -2.41
C LEU A 12 -16.61 2.13 -1.19
N CYS A 13 -16.71 3.45 -1.25
CA CYS A 13 -17.23 4.27 -0.17
C CYS A 13 -18.27 5.30 -0.66
N ASP A 14 -19.15 5.74 0.24
CA ASP A 14 -20.19 6.74 0.00
C ASP A 14 -19.75 8.18 0.33
N CYS A 15 -18.45 8.45 0.27
CA CYS A 15 -17.92 9.77 0.57
C CYS A 15 -18.42 10.83 -0.41
N LYS A 16 -18.73 12.03 0.10
CA LYS A 16 -19.21 13.15 -0.71
C LYS A 16 -18.21 13.50 -1.82
N LYS A 17 -18.75 13.91 -2.96
CA LYS A 17 -17.94 14.45 -4.08
C LYS A 17 -17.09 15.62 -3.58
N GLY A 18 -15.80 15.62 -3.92
CA GLY A 18 -14.86 16.69 -3.53
C GLY A 18 -14.00 16.40 -2.30
N TYR A 19 -14.31 15.35 -1.53
CA TYR A 19 -13.39 14.89 -0.48
C TYR A 19 -12.19 14.16 -1.09
N LEU A 20 -10.99 14.41 -0.54
CA LEU A 20 -9.74 13.79 -1.03
C LEU A 20 -9.57 12.35 -0.56
N SER A 21 -10.24 11.98 0.53
CA SER A 21 -10.09 10.67 1.17
C SER A 21 -11.34 10.30 1.98
N CYS A 22 -11.34 9.13 2.59
CA CYS A 22 -12.38 8.71 3.54
C CYS A 22 -12.24 9.35 4.94
N VAL A 23 -11.16 10.06 5.19
CA VAL A 23 -10.90 10.69 6.49
C VAL A 23 -11.77 11.94 6.64
N GLU A 24 -12.42 12.08 7.80
CA GLU A 24 -13.19 13.27 8.16
C GLU A 24 -12.31 14.53 8.14
N ALA A 25 -12.86 15.67 7.69
CA ALA A 25 -12.13 16.90 7.51
C ALA A 25 -11.36 17.36 8.76
N ARG A 26 -11.94 17.18 9.95
CA ARG A 26 -11.29 17.51 11.22
C ARG A 26 -10.06 16.66 11.48
N GLU A 27 -10.14 15.36 11.20
CA GLU A 27 -9.04 14.43 11.38
C GLU A 27 -7.98 14.64 10.29
N TRP A 28 -8.40 14.88 9.06
CA TRP A 28 -7.50 15.25 7.97
C TRP A 28 -6.64 16.47 8.31
N MET A 29 -7.27 17.51 8.88
CA MET A 29 -6.56 18.72 9.34
C MET A 29 -5.55 18.42 10.45
N LYS A 30 -5.88 17.59 11.44
CA LYS A 30 -4.94 17.20 12.49
C LYS A 30 -3.72 16.47 11.94
N ASN A 31 -3.91 15.69 10.89
CA ASN A 31 -2.84 14.94 10.25
C ASN A 31 -1.90 15.80 9.38
N GLN A 32 -2.17 17.10 9.23
CA GLN A 32 -1.27 18.04 8.54
C GLN A 32 -0.09 18.52 9.39
N ILE A 33 0.05 18.03 10.62
CA ILE A 33 1.21 18.32 11.47
C ILE A 33 2.47 17.77 10.80
N GLY A 34 3.53 18.59 10.71
CA GLY A 34 4.75 18.26 9.96
C GLY A 34 5.65 17.20 10.63
N VAL A 35 5.35 16.77 11.86
CA VAL A 35 6.09 15.73 12.59
C VAL A 35 5.14 14.63 13.00
N TRP A 36 5.41 13.42 12.53
CA TRP A 36 4.66 12.22 12.88
C TRP A 36 5.55 11.24 13.64
N ASN A 37 5.00 10.65 14.70
CA ASN A 37 5.69 9.62 15.47
C ASN A 37 4.95 8.29 15.33
N PHE A 38 5.69 7.24 14.94
CA PHE A 38 5.17 5.88 14.81
C PHE A 38 6.06 4.90 15.55
N ASN A 39 5.45 3.90 16.15
CA ASN A 39 6.14 2.75 16.71
C ASN A 39 6.12 1.59 15.73
N TYR A 40 7.15 0.76 15.77
CA TYR A 40 7.16 -0.51 15.05
C TYR A 40 6.22 -1.50 15.73
N GLU A 41 5.44 -2.20 14.91
CA GLU A 41 4.65 -3.36 15.32
C GLU A 41 5.45 -4.66 15.12
N PRO A 42 5.10 -5.78 15.80
CA PRO A 42 5.80 -7.05 15.59
C PRO A 42 5.82 -7.51 14.13
N ARG A 43 4.76 -7.26 13.39
CA ARG A 43 4.67 -7.59 11.94
C ARG A 43 5.58 -6.74 11.06
N ASP A 44 5.98 -5.55 11.50
CA ASP A 44 6.90 -4.68 10.76
C ASP A 44 8.32 -5.25 10.75
N VAL A 45 8.71 -5.90 11.82
CA VAL A 45 10.10 -6.36 12.04
C VAL A 45 10.30 -7.85 11.83
N ARG A 46 9.22 -8.62 11.60
CA ARG A 46 9.27 -10.08 11.43
C ARG A 46 10.25 -10.51 10.34
N ASP A 47 10.23 -9.80 9.21
CA ASP A 47 11.01 -10.15 8.01
C ASP A 47 12.24 -9.25 7.82
N LYS A 48 12.70 -8.57 8.89
CA LYS A 48 13.80 -7.61 8.86
C LYS A 48 15.14 -8.25 8.47
N THR A 49 15.30 -9.54 8.66
CA THR A 49 16.50 -10.28 8.23
C THR A 49 16.59 -10.39 6.70
N VAL A 50 15.45 -10.44 6.02
CA VAL A 50 15.37 -10.50 4.54
C VAL A 50 15.45 -9.08 3.96
N HIS A 51 14.71 -8.14 4.54
CA HIS A 51 14.70 -6.74 4.12
C HIS A 51 15.00 -5.82 5.32
N PRO A 52 16.25 -5.33 5.47
CA PRO A 52 16.65 -4.59 6.67
C PRO A 52 16.07 -3.17 6.77
N ALA A 53 15.66 -2.58 5.64
CA ALA A 53 15.17 -1.20 5.57
C ALA A 53 13.63 -1.13 5.58
N VAL A 54 13.01 -1.68 6.62
CA VAL A 54 11.56 -1.60 6.82
C VAL A 54 11.18 -0.32 7.57
N PHE A 55 10.00 0.21 7.29
CA PHE A 55 9.39 1.32 8.03
C PHE A 55 8.09 0.86 8.71
N PRO A 56 7.62 1.58 9.76
CA PRO A 56 6.40 1.21 10.48
C PRO A 56 5.17 1.24 9.56
N ILE A 57 4.34 0.21 9.62
CA ILE A 57 3.10 0.13 8.82
C ILE A 57 2.17 1.32 9.09
N GLY A 58 2.17 1.85 10.31
CA GLY A 58 1.38 3.03 10.67
C GLY A 58 1.70 4.27 9.82
N LEU A 59 2.94 4.40 9.33
CA LEU A 59 3.31 5.47 8.41
C LEU A 59 2.60 5.30 7.06
N ALA A 60 2.68 4.12 6.45
CA ALA A 60 1.99 3.82 5.20
C ALA A 60 0.47 3.98 5.35
N THR A 61 -0.09 3.45 6.42
CA THR A 61 -1.52 3.56 6.76
C THR A 61 -1.97 5.01 6.75
N ARG A 62 -1.27 5.88 7.48
CA ARG A 62 -1.62 7.30 7.55
C ARG A 62 -1.57 8.00 6.20
N VAL A 63 -0.52 7.76 5.41
CA VAL A 63 -0.39 8.38 4.08
C VAL A 63 -1.51 7.91 3.15
N ILE A 64 -1.76 6.60 3.09
CA ILE A 64 -2.82 6.03 2.24
C ILE A 64 -4.19 6.57 2.63
N GLU A 65 -4.53 6.60 3.92
CA GLU A 65 -5.80 7.12 4.40
C GLU A 65 -6.04 8.58 4.04
N GLN A 66 -5.00 9.40 4.11
CA GLN A 66 -5.12 10.84 3.85
C GLN A 66 -5.38 11.19 2.39
N PHE A 67 -4.89 10.37 1.45
CA PHE A 67 -4.86 10.73 0.03
C PHE A 67 -5.68 9.80 -0.85
N THR A 68 -6.36 8.80 -0.28
CA THR A 68 -7.16 7.84 -1.06
C THR A 68 -8.49 7.53 -0.42
N HIS A 69 -9.44 7.09 -1.26
CA HIS A 69 -10.67 6.46 -0.85
C HIS A 69 -10.55 4.93 -0.90
N LYS A 70 -11.42 4.22 -0.18
CA LYS A 70 -11.56 2.76 -0.31
C LYS A 70 -11.81 2.39 -1.77
N GLY A 71 -11.14 1.35 -2.25
CA GLY A 71 -11.21 0.88 -3.63
C GLY A 71 -10.23 1.55 -4.59
N GLU A 72 -9.69 2.74 -4.26
CA GLU A 72 -8.74 3.42 -5.13
C GLU A 72 -7.37 2.71 -5.18
N LEU A 73 -6.58 3.04 -6.18
CA LEU A 73 -5.29 2.43 -6.46
C LEU A 73 -4.14 3.21 -5.81
N VAL A 74 -3.30 2.49 -5.10
CA VAL A 74 -2.01 2.94 -4.57
C VAL A 74 -0.88 2.33 -5.41
N LEU A 75 0.11 3.12 -5.76
CA LEU A 75 1.33 2.67 -6.45
C LEU A 75 2.54 2.92 -5.56
N ASP A 76 3.32 1.86 -5.32
CA ASP A 76 4.63 1.95 -4.66
C ASP A 76 5.72 1.45 -5.61
N PRO A 77 6.50 2.36 -6.23
CA PRO A 77 7.52 1.98 -7.22
C PRO A 77 8.78 1.35 -6.60
N PHE A 78 8.88 1.27 -5.27
CA PHE A 78 10.02 0.72 -4.52
C PHE A 78 9.53 -0.05 -3.29
N CYS A 79 8.65 -1.03 -3.49
CA CYS A 79 7.85 -1.61 -2.40
C CYS A 79 8.65 -2.44 -1.39
N GLY A 80 9.88 -2.86 -1.73
CA GLY A 80 10.71 -3.65 -0.83
C GLY A 80 9.97 -4.87 -0.28
N SER A 81 9.88 -4.96 1.06
CA SER A 81 9.17 -6.06 1.75
C SER A 81 7.62 -5.93 1.75
N GLY A 82 7.04 -4.93 1.06
CA GLY A 82 5.61 -4.81 0.85
C GLY A 82 4.81 -4.18 2.00
N THR A 83 5.43 -3.37 2.84
CA THR A 83 4.70 -2.69 3.93
C THR A 83 3.55 -1.83 3.41
N THR A 84 3.74 -1.13 2.28
CA THR A 84 2.69 -0.36 1.61
C THR A 84 1.54 -1.26 1.12
N LEU A 85 1.85 -2.45 0.59
CA LEU A 85 0.83 -3.39 0.12
C LEU A 85 -0.03 -3.91 1.27
N VAL A 86 0.60 -4.27 2.41
CA VAL A 86 -0.11 -4.72 3.61
C VAL A 86 -1.00 -3.60 4.16
N ALA A 87 -0.49 -2.37 4.24
CA ALA A 87 -1.28 -1.21 4.67
C ALA A 87 -2.48 -0.95 3.73
N ALA A 88 -2.28 -1.04 2.42
CA ALA A 88 -3.35 -0.89 1.45
C ALA A 88 -4.41 -2.00 1.58
N GLN A 89 -3.99 -3.23 1.87
CA GLN A 89 -4.89 -4.36 2.13
C GLN A 89 -5.75 -4.12 3.37
N ASP A 90 -5.15 -3.73 4.49
CA ASP A 90 -5.85 -3.42 5.75
C ASP A 90 -6.90 -2.31 5.55
N LEU A 91 -6.61 -1.38 4.66
CA LEU A 91 -7.45 -0.21 4.39
C LEU A 91 -8.45 -0.40 3.25
N GLU A 92 -8.52 -1.58 2.64
CA GLU A 92 -9.37 -1.85 1.47
C GLU A 92 -9.06 -0.95 0.26
N ARG A 93 -7.76 -0.84 -0.07
CA ARG A 93 -7.28 -0.18 -1.29
C ARG A 93 -6.60 -1.20 -2.20
N ASN A 94 -6.68 -0.95 -3.50
CA ASN A 94 -5.84 -1.67 -4.46
C ASN A 94 -4.40 -1.16 -4.34
N CYS A 95 -3.41 -2.04 -4.57
CA CYS A 95 -2.02 -1.63 -4.55
C CYS A 95 -1.19 -2.41 -5.57
N ILE A 96 -0.37 -1.68 -6.32
CA ILE A 96 0.71 -2.25 -7.12
C ILE A 96 2.03 -1.85 -6.48
N GLY A 97 2.85 -2.83 -6.13
CA GLY A 97 4.24 -2.64 -5.70
C GLY A 97 5.21 -3.05 -6.80
N ILE A 98 6.30 -2.33 -6.93
CA ILE A 98 7.39 -2.66 -7.85
C ILE A 98 8.69 -2.75 -7.06
N ASP A 99 9.49 -3.78 -7.33
CA ASP A 99 10.86 -3.88 -6.86
C ASP A 99 11.74 -4.58 -7.89
N LEU A 100 13.03 -4.28 -7.89
CA LEU A 100 14.01 -4.91 -8.79
C LEU A 100 14.40 -6.31 -8.34
N LYS A 101 14.26 -6.62 -7.04
CA LYS A 101 14.67 -7.89 -6.48
C LYS A 101 13.50 -8.84 -6.37
N GLN A 102 13.58 -9.97 -7.06
CA GLN A 102 12.56 -11.02 -7.02
C GLN A 102 12.29 -11.50 -5.58
N GLU A 103 13.33 -11.62 -4.76
CA GLU A 103 13.23 -12.01 -3.36
C GLU A 103 12.29 -11.09 -2.55
N TYR A 104 12.35 -9.78 -2.79
CA TYR A 104 11.46 -8.82 -2.11
C TYR A 104 10.03 -8.86 -2.65
N VAL A 105 9.89 -9.08 -3.94
CA VAL A 105 8.57 -9.29 -4.58
C VAL A 105 7.89 -10.54 -4.02
N ASP A 106 8.60 -11.64 -3.92
CA ASP A 106 8.08 -12.89 -3.36
C ASP A 106 7.68 -12.73 -1.90
N LEU A 107 8.52 -12.05 -1.10
CA LEU A 107 8.21 -11.71 0.28
C LEU A 107 6.96 -10.83 0.39
N SER A 108 6.85 -9.79 -0.44
CA SER A 108 5.70 -8.87 -0.45
C SER A 108 4.39 -9.60 -0.76
N ASN A 109 4.39 -10.43 -1.80
CA ASN A 109 3.23 -11.21 -2.19
C ASN A 109 2.85 -12.25 -1.11
N SER A 110 3.84 -12.91 -0.49
CA SER A 110 3.62 -13.85 0.61
C SER A 110 2.97 -13.16 1.83
N ARG A 111 3.40 -11.94 2.17
CA ARG A 111 2.83 -11.18 3.28
C ARG A 111 1.36 -10.83 3.01
N VAL A 112 1.06 -10.35 1.82
CA VAL A 112 -0.31 -10.02 1.40
C VAL A 112 -1.21 -11.26 1.40
N ASP A 113 -0.75 -12.38 0.87
CA ASP A 113 -1.53 -13.63 0.83
C ASP A 113 -1.82 -14.19 2.22
N ASN A 114 -0.86 -14.08 3.16
CA ASN A 114 -1.00 -14.55 4.53
C ASN A 114 -1.98 -13.69 5.37
N GLU A 115 -2.13 -12.41 5.01
CA GLU A 115 -2.98 -11.46 5.73
C GLU A 115 -4.32 -11.20 5.04
N LYS A 116 -4.70 -11.99 4.04
CA LYS A 116 -5.89 -11.81 3.22
C LYS A 116 -7.19 -12.01 4.01
N ASN A 117 -7.89 -10.92 4.28
CA ASN A 117 -9.08 -10.87 5.14
C ASN A 117 -10.41 -10.71 4.37
N GLY A 118 -10.59 -11.39 3.23
CA GLY A 118 -11.82 -11.25 2.41
C GLY A 118 -11.98 -9.88 1.74
N ASN A 119 -10.91 -9.11 1.67
CA ASN A 119 -10.85 -7.81 1.04
C ASN A 119 -11.14 -7.91 -0.48
N PRO A 120 -12.06 -7.13 -1.05
CA PRO A 120 -12.36 -7.14 -2.48
C PRO A 120 -11.26 -6.51 -3.34
N CYS A 121 -10.33 -5.77 -2.73
CA CYS A 121 -9.23 -5.10 -3.42
C CYS A 121 -8.05 -6.04 -3.68
N LYS A 122 -7.30 -5.75 -4.72
CA LYS A 122 -6.14 -6.52 -5.14
C LYS A 122 -4.84 -5.81 -4.73
N GLN A 123 -3.94 -6.55 -4.11
CA GLN A 123 -2.59 -6.10 -3.83
C GLN A 123 -1.63 -7.06 -4.50
N ILE A 124 -0.66 -6.55 -5.26
CA ILE A 124 0.32 -7.34 -5.98
C ILE A 124 1.65 -6.62 -6.09
N ALA A 125 2.75 -7.33 -5.84
CA ALA A 125 4.10 -6.87 -6.16
C ALA A 125 4.59 -7.55 -7.43
N VAL A 126 5.32 -6.78 -8.26
CA VAL A 126 5.92 -7.26 -9.51
C VAL A 126 7.41 -6.92 -9.57
N CYS A 127 8.21 -7.86 -10.10
CA CYS A 127 9.64 -7.66 -10.29
C CYS A 127 9.88 -6.92 -11.60
N ARG A 128 10.09 -5.61 -11.50
CA ARG A 128 10.33 -4.73 -12.65
C ARG A 128 11.19 -3.54 -12.28
N ASP A 129 11.72 -2.89 -13.30
CA ASP A 129 12.37 -1.59 -13.16
C ASP A 129 11.29 -0.49 -13.10
N ALA A 130 11.29 0.32 -12.04
CA ALA A 130 10.32 1.40 -11.87
C ALA A 130 10.36 2.46 -13.00
N ARG A 131 11.42 2.50 -13.80
CA ARG A 131 11.51 3.35 -15.00
C ARG A 131 10.61 2.88 -16.14
N THR A 132 10.12 1.64 -16.08
CA THR A 132 9.23 1.03 -17.09
C THR A 132 7.79 0.92 -16.62
N LEU A 133 7.33 1.85 -15.78
CA LEU A 133 5.97 1.89 -15.21
C LEU A 133 4.85 1.84 -16.25
N SER A 134 5.09 2.39 -17.44
CA SER A 134 4.12 2.36 -18.54
C SER A 134 3.86 0.95 -19.11
N GLU A 135 4.61 -0.05 -18.64
CA GLU A 135 4.53 -1.44 -19.10
C GLU A 135 3.89 -2.38 -18.05
N VAL A 136 3.34 -1.83 -16.96
CA VAL A 136 2.75 -2.59 -15.83
C VAL A 136 1.24 -2.65 -15.90
#